data_1ea66d4a8da320ee0f6ef5fe8d7a17b6
#
_entry.id   1ea66d4a8da320ee0f6ef5fe8d7a17b6
#
_cell.length_a   1.000
_cell.length_b   1.000
_cell.length_c   1.000
_cell.angle_alpha   90.00
_cell.angle_beta   90.00
_cell.angle_gamma   90.00
#
_symmetry.space_group_name_H-M   'P 1'
#
loop_
_entity.id
_entity.type
_entity.pdbx_description
1 polymer ?
#
loop_
_entity_poly.entity_id
_entity_poly.type
_entity_poly.pdbx_seq_one_letter_code
_entity_poly.pdbx_strand_id
1 'polypeptide(L)'
;MESKKKVKKSRLIYISIIVVLLLLQVVAWNSRSFSDAYIAYIFPIWVNTYGRITGSFPFSVGEWMIVAGIAVVISAVLLGMSMIFPERRHSAKYCRGVKMYFRFFAWALLFVFAIMTLNCTMIYHGSTFSEKYFGEEEGQQDVTMQERTEELLRIYNDIVSHCNALSMEIERDDSGAVVYSGGLDSKGNAVDMAGKAIGAMQNLGKSYAQLDGYYPRPKAMFFSDFMCQMYMCGYYFPFSMEANYNDVMGIMKKPATMCHELAHIRGYIYEDEANFIAFLACVESDDAAFQYSGYLSVLNYVANDLYKTRLADPESYASAREAVRPLQVLQQVREDNIFVTEAEWERINGKAVVDTETVDSVSDTLTDASLKLNGVSDGMISYNRVVELLLQWYGQQGEY
;
A
#
# COMPACT_ATOMS: atom_id res chain seq x y z
N MET A 1 -24.15 -44.56 -7.54
CA MET A 1 -22.96 -44.82 -6.69
C MET A 1 -21.81 -43.89 -7.05
N GLU A 2 -21.54 -43.67 -8.32
CA GLU A 2 -20.44 -42.80 -8.82
C GLU A 2 -20.56 -41.34 -8.41
N SER A 3 -21.75 -40.71 -8.44
CA SER A 3 -22.01 -39.34 -8.03
C SER A 3 -21.69 -39.09 -6.54
N LYS A 4 -22.02 -40.04 -5.65
CA LYS A 4 -21.70 -39.95 -4.21
C LYS A 4 -20.19 -40.10 -3.96
N LYS A 5 -19.46 -40.90 -4.74
CA LYS A 5 -17.99 -41.01 -4.68
C LYS A 5 -17.31 -39.74 -5.14
N LYS A 6 -17.78 -39.10 -6.24
CA LYS A 6 -17.27 -37.80 -6.74
C LYS A 6 -17.46 -36.68 -5.72
N VAL A 7 -18.62 -36.61 -5.07
CA VAL A 7 -18.89 -35.58 -4.03
C VAL A 7 -18.00 -35.76 -2.79
N LYS A 8 -17.78 -37.04 -2.36
CA LYS A 8 -16.85 -37.32 -1.23
C LYS A 8 -15.41 -36.92 -1.57
N LYS A 9 -14.94 -37.19 -2.80
CA LYS A 9 -13.60 -36.82 -3.25
C LYS A 9 -13.41 -35.29 -3.29
N SER A 10 -14.38 -34.54 -3.83
CA SER A 10 -14.34 -33.08 -3.86
C SER A 10 -14.30 -32.44 -2.45
N ARG A 11 -15.06 -33.00 -1.50
CA ARG A 11 -15.02 -32.56 -0.10
C ARG A 11 -13.67 -32.83 0.56
N LEU A 12 -13.08 -33.98 0.30
CA LEU A 12 -11.77 -34.33 0.85
C LEU A 12 -10.70 -33.34 0.32
N ILE A 13 -10.68 -33.09 -0.99
CA ILE A 13 -9.75 -32.12 -1.60
C ILE A 13 -9.95 -30.74 -0.98
N TYR A 14 -11.19 -30.27 -0.82
CA TYR A 14 -11.51 -28.97 -0.23
C TYR A 14 -10.94 -28.85 1.21
N ILE A 15 -11.18 -29.86 2.04
CA ILE A 15 -10.68 -29.90 3.43
C ILE A 15 -9.13 -29.98 3.44
N SER A 16 -8.55 -30.81 2.56
CA SER A 16 -7.08 -30.90 2.49
C SER A 16 -6.42 -29.59 2.14
N ILE A 17 -6.99 -28.79 1.22
CA ILE A 17 -6.46 -27.47 0.89
C ILE A 17 -6.55 -26.54 2.10
N ILE A 18 -7.68 -26.49 2.82
CA ILE A 18 -7.79 -25.69 4.04
C ILE A 18 -6.73 -26.08 5.06
N VAL A 19 -6.54 -27.39 5.31
CA VAL A 19 -5.55 -27.88 6.27
C VAL A 19 -4.14 -27.44 5.86
N VAL A 20 -3.79 -27.56 4.58
CA VAL A 20 -2.48 -27.12 4.08
C VAL A 20 -2.31 -25.60 4.26
N LEU A 21 -3.32 -24.78 3.94
CA LEU A 21 -3.23 -23.34 4.11
C LEU A 21 -3.08 -22.94 5.59
N LEU A 22 -3.83 -23.59 6.49
CA LEU A 22 -3.68 -23.36 7.94
C LEU A 22 -2.29 -23.78 8.44
N LEU A 23 -1.76 -24.89 7.96
CA LEU A 23 -0.40 -25.31 8.30
C LEU A 23 0.64 -24.30 7.80
N LEU A 24 0.49 -23.78 6.59
CA LEU A 24 1.37 -22.72 6.06
C LEU A 24 1.34 -21.48 6.96
N GLN A 25 0.16 -21.02 7.37
CA GLN A 25 0.04 -19.91 8.31
C GLN A 25 0.74 -20.19 9.65
N VAL A 26 0.51 -21.36 10.24
CA VAL A 26 1.18 -21.76 11.50
C VAL A 26 2.69 -21.76 11.34
N VAL A 27 3.21 -22.27 10.22
CA VAL A 27 4.67 -22.25 9.97
C VAL A 27 5.18 -20.83 9.79
N ALA A 28 4.48 -19.98 9.06
CA ALA A 28 4.86 -18.57 8.87
C ALA A 28 4.93 -17.82 10.21
N TRP A 29 3.91 -18.00 11.09
CA TRP A 29 3.89 -17.40 12.43
C TRP A 29 5.04 -17.84 13.34
N ASN A 30 5.61 -19.03 13.11
CA ASN A 30 6.65 -19.60 13.98
C ASN A 30 8.05 -19.58 13.34
N SER A 31 8.17 -19.22 12.05
CA SER A 31 9.45 -19.28 11.34
C SER A 31 9.59 -18.13 10.35
N ARG A 32 10.24 -17.04 10.79
CA ARG A 32 10.58 -15.90 9.93
C ARG A 32 11.40 -16.35 8.71
N SER A 33 12.41 -17.21 8.91
CA SER A 33 13.23 -17.75 7.81
C SER A 33 12.41 -18.48 6.73
N PHE A 34 11.31 -19.12 7.11
CA PHE A 34 10.40 -19.74 6.15
C PHE A 34 9.68 -18.68 5.32
N SER A 35 9.18 -17.62 5.95
CA SER A 35 8.53 -16.50 5.25
C SER A 35 9.51 -15.75 4.35
N ASP A 36 10.74 -15.54 4.79
CA ASP A 36 11.79 -14.93 3.96
C ASP A 36 12.12 -15.79 2.74
N ALA A 37 12.24 -17.09 2.90
CA ALA A 37 12.43 -18.01 1.78
C ALA A 37 11.23 -17.99 0.82
N TYR A 38 10.01 -17.91 1.35
CA TYR A 38 8.81 -17.75 0.52
C TYR A 38 8.84 -16.45 -0.29
N ILE A 39 9.17 -15.31 0.35
CA ILE A 39 9.27 -13.99 -0.28
C ILE A 39 10.37 -14.00 -1.35
N ALA A 40 11.51 -14.63 -1.07
CA ALA A 40 12.63 -14.65 -2.00
C ALA A 40 12.41 -15.55 -3.23
N TYR A 41 11.77 -16.73 -3.06
CA TYR A 41 11.75 -17.76 -4.11
C TYR A 41 10.36 -18.06 -4.68
N ILE A 42 9.31 -17.93 -3.90
CA ILE A 42 7.95 -18.31 -4.32
C ILE A 42 7.11 -17.11 -4.72
N PHE A 43 7.12 -16.05 -3.90
CA PHE A 43 6.32 -14.85 -4.17
C PHE A 43 6.64 -14.20 -5.53
N PRO A 44 7.91 -14.11 -5.99
CA PRO A 44 8.22 -13.59 -7.31
C PRO A 44 7.63 -14.41 -8.47
N ILE A 45 7.29 -15.69 -8.27
CA ILE A 45 6.62 -16.50 -9.30
C ILE A 45 5.23 -15.93 -9.60
N TRP A 46 4.49 -15.52 -8.57
CA TRP A 46 3.17 -14.87 -8.73
C TRP A 46 3.29 -13.59 -9.53
N VAL A 47 4.26 -12.74 -9.17
CA VAL A 47 4.53 -11.47 -9.86
C VAL A 47 4.94 -11.70 -11.32
N ASN A 48 5.86 -12.64 -11.56
CA ASN A 48 6.41 -12.90 -12.91
C ASN A 48 5.47 -13.69 -13.83
N THR A 49 4.45 -14.36 -13.30
CA THR A 49 3.47 -15.11 -14.11
C THR A 49 2.15 -14.34 -14.16
N TYR A 50 1.48 -14.28 -13.05
CA TYR A 50 0.15 -13.72 -12.93
C TYR A 50 0.16 -12.19 -13.11
N GLY A 51 1.08 -11.49 -12.44
CA GLY A 51 1.26 -10.05 -12.58
C GLY A 51 1.62 -9.61 -14.02
N ARG A 52 2.33 -10.46 -14.81
CA ARG A 52 2.56 -10.16 -16.23
C ARG A 52 1.28 -10.28 -17.07
N ILE A 53 0.42 -11.26 -16.76
CA ILE A 53 -0.86 -11.43 -17.47
C ILE A 53 -1.78 -10.24 -17.17
N THR A 54 -2.01 -9.93 -15.90
CA THR A 54 -2.86 -8.81 -15.50
C THR A 54 -2.27 -7.48 -15.93
N GLY A 55 -0.94 -7.31 -15.83
CA GLY A 55 -0.20 -6.13 -16.27
C GLY A 55 -0.33 -5.80 -17.76
N SER A 56 -0.73 -6.77 -18.61
CA SER A 56 -0.96 -6.53 -20.05
C SER A 56 -2.27 -5.79 -20.36
N PHE A 57 -3.19 -5.70 -19.39
CA PHE A 57 -4.44 -4.96 -19.56
C PHE A 57 -4.22 -3.47 -19.25
N PRO A 58 -4.85 -2.55 -20.03
CA PRO A 58 -4.71 -1.11 -19.80
C PRO A 58 -5.54 -0.58 -18.62
N PHE A 59 -6.31 -1.42 -17.96
CA PHE A 59 -7.18 -1.10 -16.83
C PHE A 59 -6.88 -2.03 -15.64
N SER A 60 -7.31 -1.65 -14.44
CA SER A 60 -7.19 -2.50 -13.26
C SER A 60 -8.10 -3.73 -13.35
N VAL A 61 -7.51 -4.91 -13.47
CA VAL A 61 -8.22 -6.19 -13.39
C VAL A 61 -8.77 -6.38 -11.97
N GLY A 62 -8.04 -5.90 -10.96
CA GLY A 62 -8.44 -5.96 -9.56
C GLY A 62 -9.78 -5.29 -9.29
N GLU A 63 -10.03 -4.09 -9.84
CA GLU A 63 -11.32 -3.42 -9.69
C GLU A 63 -12.48 -4.26 -10.22
N TRP A 64 -12.33 -4.85 -11.39
CA TRP A 64 -13.37 -5.71 -11.97
C TRP A 64 -13.54 -7.03 -11.19
N MET A 65 -12.48 -7.53 -10.56
CA MET A 65 -12.58 -8.67 -9.64
C MET A 65 -13.38 -8.31 -8.39
N ILE A 66 -13.20 -7.11 -7.84
CA ILE A 66 -14.01 -6.60 -6.71
C ILE A 66 -15.49 -6.51 -7.13
N VAL A 67 -15.79 -5.89 -8.27
CA VAL A 67 -17.16 -5.78 -8.78
C VAL A 67 -17.79 -7.18 -8.98
N ALA A 68 -17.04 -8.11 -9.57
CA ALA A 68 -17.50 -9.49 -9.73
C ALA A 68 -17.72 -10.19 -8.37
N GLY A 69 -16.84 -9.98 -7.41
CA GLY A 69 -16.96 -10.50 -6.04
C GLY A 69 -18.23 -10.00 -5.34
N ILE A 70 -18.49 -8.69 -5.42
CA ILE A 70 -19.72 -8.08 -4.89
C ILE A 70 -20.96 -8.71 -5.55
N ALA A 71 -20.96 -8.86 -6.87
CA ALA A 71 -22.08 -9.49 -7.59
C ALA A 71 -22.30 -10.94 -7.15
N VAL A 72 -21.23 -11.70 -6.90
CA VAL A 72 -21.29 -13.07 -6.38
C VAL A 72 -21.88 -13.07 -4.95
N VAL A 73 -21.48 -12.16 -4.07
CA VAL A 73 -22.04 -12.08 -2.71
C VAL A 73 -23.51 -11.69 -2.74
N ILE A 74 -23.90 -10.67 -3.51
CA ILE A 74 -25.31 -10.26 -3.66
C ILE A 74 -26.15 -11.42 -4.18
N SER A 75 -25.65 -12.13 -5.20
CA SER A 75 -26.35 -13.30 -5.76
C SER A 75 -26.51 -14.43 -4.73
N ALA A 76 -25.50 -14.64 -3.85
CA ALA A 76 -25.60 -15.62 -2.76
C ALA A 76 -26.70 -15.26 -1.77
N VAL A 77 -26.77 -13.98 -1.37
CA VAL A 77 -27.81 -13.45 -0.46
C VAL A 77 -29.21 -13.63 -1.08
N LEU A 78 -29.39 -13.17 -2.33
CA LEU A 78 -30.67 -13.26 -3.03
C LEU A 78 -31.15 -14.72 -3.21
N LEU A 79 -30.24 -15.64 -3.60
CA LEU A 79 -30.55 -17.05 -3.71
C LEU A 79 -30.85 -17.68 -2.35
N GLY A 80 -30.14 -17.31 -1.30
CA GLY A 80 -30.42 -17.73 0.07
C GLY A 80 -31.83 -17.27 0.52
N MET A 81 -32.13 -15.99 0.33
CA MET A 81 -33.46 -15.42 0.64
C MET A 81 -34.57 -16.08 -0.16
N SER A 82 -34.33 -16.41 -1.44
CA SER A 82 -35.32 -17.05 -2.30
C SER A 82 -35.75 -18.43 -1.79
N MET A 83 -34.89 -19.09 -0.99
CA MET A 83 -35.19 -20.39 -0.38
C MET A 83 -36.15 -20.29 0.82
N ILE A 84 -36.51 -19.08 1.27
CA ILE A 84 -37.53 -18.87 2.31
C ILE A 84 -38.92 -19.16 1.75
N PHE A 85 -39.13 -18.95 0.43
CA PHE A 85 -40.43 -19.15 -0.21
C PHE A 85 -40.70 -20.64 -0.46
N PRO A 86 -41.82 -21.23 0.10
CA PRO A 86 -42.14 -22.64 -0.01
C PRO A 86 -42.27 -23.16 -1.46
N GLU A 87 -42.89 -22.35 -2.33
CA GLU A 87 -43.09 -22.67 -3.74
C GLU A 87 -41.79 -22.99 -4.48
N ARG A 88 -40.71 -22.24 -4.22
CA ARG A 88 -39.39 -22.45 -4.81
C ARG A 88 -38.70 -23.68 -4.27
N ARG A 89 -38.92 -24.03 -2.98
CA ARG A 89 -38.40 -25.26 -2.36
C ARG A 89 -38.96 -26.55 -2.99
N HIS A 90 -40.17 -26.54 -3.52
CA HIS A 90 -40.79 -27.67 -4.17
C HIS A 90 -40.21 -28.02 -5.54
N SER A 91 -39.50 -27.08 -6.18
CA SER A 91 -38.82 -27.30 -7.45
C SER A 91 -37.47 -27.99 -7.26
N ALA A 92 -37.39 -29.27 -7.53
CA ALA A 92 -36.13 -30.04 -7.46
C ALA A 92 -35.04 -29.49 -8.37
N LYS A 93 -35.40 -28.93 -9.55
CA LYS A 93 -34.47 -28.29 -10.49
C LYS A 93 -33.88 -27.01 -9.88
N TYR A 94 -34.72 -26.16 -9.29
CA TYR A 94 -34.30 -24.95 -8.63
C TYR A 94 -33.35 -25.23 -7.45
N CYS A 95 -33.74 -26.12 -6.54
CA CYS A 95 -32.90 -26.53 -5.41
C CYS A 95 -31.55 -27.11 -5.85
N ARG A 96 -31.49 -27.78 -6.98
CA ARG A 96 -30.22 -28.28 -7.55
C ARG A 96 -29.35 -27.12 -8.03
N GLY A 97 -29.93 -26.12 -8.71
CA GLY A 97 -29.24 -24.89 -9.13
C GLY A 97 -28.63 -24.12 -7.95
N VAL A 98 -29.45 -23.87 -6.92
CA VAL A 98 -29.01 -23.20 -5.69
C VAL A 98 -27.87 -23.95 -5.01
N LYS A 99 -27.97 -25.27 -4.87
CA LYS A 99 -26.89 -26.11 -4.30
C LYS A 99 -25.60 -26.04 -5.13
N MET A 100 -25.73 -25.98 -6.46
CA MET A 100 -24.57 -25.84 -7.35
C MET A 100 -23.91 -24.48 -7.17
N TYR A 101 -24.71 -23.41 -7.07
CA TYR A 101 -24.22 -22.07 -6.82
C TYR A 101 -23.48 -21.96 -5.48
N PHE A 102 -24.06 -22.45 -4.38
CA PHE A 102 -23.38 -22.41 -3.07
C PHE A 102 -22.13 -23.30 -3.01
N ARG A 103 -22.05 -24.32 -3.85
CA ARG A 103 -20.79 -25.07 -4.01
C ARG A 103 -19.73 -24.21 -4.72
N PHE A 104 -20.10 -23.52 -5.79
CA PHE A 104 -19.22 -22.55 -6.45
C PHE A 104 -18.77 -21.47 -5.47
N PHE A 105 -19.70 -20.88 -4.73
CA PHE A 105 -19.42 -19.85 -3.73
C PHE A 105 -18.41 -20.33 -2.66
N ALA A 106 -18.59 -21.56 -2.16
CA ALA A 106 -17.63 -22.14 -1.22
C ALA A 106 -16.22 -22.30 -1.82
N TRP A 107 -16.11 -22.70 -3.10
CA TRP A 107 -14.81 -22.75 -3.77
C TRP A 107 -14.22 -21.37 -4.03
N ALA A 108 -15.03 -20.36 -4.34
CA ALA A 108 -14.60 -18.98 -4.47
C ALA A 108 -14.05 -18.43 -3.13
N LEU A 109 -14.73 -18.71 -2.02
CA LEU A 109 -14.21 -18.35 -0.68
C LEU A 109 -12.89 -19.07 -0.36
N LEU A 110 -12.74 -20.33 -0.73
CA LEU A 110 -11.47 -21.04 -0.55
C LEU A 110 -10.36 -20.42 -1.41
N PHE A 111 -10.66 -20.00 -2.63
CA PHE A 111 -9.72 -19.28 -3.49
C PHE A 111 -9.29 -17.96 -2.86
N VAL A 112 -10.25 -17.16 -2.34
CA VAL A 112 -9.94 -15.93 -1.61
C VAL A 112 -9.03 -16.23 -0.43
N PHE A 113 -9.38 -17.22 0.39
CA PHE A 113 -8.57 -17.60 1.55
C PHE A 113 -7.15 -18.05 1.15
N ALA A 114 -7.02 -18.80 0.04
CA ALA A 114 -5.72 -19.25 -0.46
C ALA A 114 -4.84 -18.05 -0.90
N ILE A 115 -5.40 -17.12 -1.69
CA ILE A 115 -4.66 -15.94 -2.14
C ILE A 115 -4.28 -15.03 -0.96
N MET A 116 -5.20 -14.78 -0.02
CA MET A 116 -4.89 -14.01 1.18
C MET A 116 -3.78 -14.66 2.02
N THR A 117 -3.79 -15.99 2.16
CA THR A 117 -2.72 -16.70 2.84
C THR A 117 -1.37 -16.51 2.12
N LEU A 118 -1.34 -16.75 0.81
CA LEU A 118 -0.11 -16.78 0.03
C LEU A 118 0.45 -15.37 -0.25
N ASN A 119 -0.40 -14.40 -0.56
CA ASN A 119 0.01 -13.07 -1.04
C ASN A 119 -0.14 -11.95 0.01
N CYS A 120 -0.56 -12.29 1.23
CA CYS A 120 -0.63 -11.36 2.36
C CYS A 120 -0.05 -12.01 3.62
N THR A 121 -0.73 -12.99 4.23
CA THR A 121 -0.33 -13.53 5.54
C THR A 121 1.11 -14.04 5.56
N MET A 122 1.54 -14.77 4.52
CA MET A 122 2.92 -15.26 4.43
C MET A 122 3.95 -14.12 4.46
N ILE A 123 3.61 -12.98 3.84
CA ILE A 123 4.50 -11.84 3.69
C ILE A 123 4.61 -11.04 4.99
N TYR A 124 3.51 -10.91 5.75
CA TYR A 124 3.51 -10.21 7.05
C TYR A 124 4.47 -10.83 8.08
N HIS A 125 4.90 -12.08 7.89
CA HIS A 125 5.80 -12.78 8.81
C HIS A 125 7.25 -12.86 8.32
N GLY A 126 7.59 -12.17 7.23
CA GLY A 126 8.97 -12.00 6.76
C GLY A 126 9.74 -10.96 7.55
N SER A 127 11.05 -10.93 7.33
CA SER A 127 11.92 -9.90 7.89
C SER A 127 11.62 -8.54 7.28
N THR A 128 11.62 -7.51 8.11
CA THR A 128 11.38 -6.13 7.73
C THR A 128 12.54 -5.53 6.93
N PHE A 129 12.34 -4.37 6.32
CA PHE A 129 13.38 -3.66 5.59
C PHE A 129 14.54 -3.28 6.53
N SER A 130 14.22 -2.72 7.70
CA SER A 130 15.22 -2.33 8.69
C SER A 130 16.04 -3.52 9.18
N GLU A 131 15.39 -4.64 9.50
CA GLU A 131 16.09 -5.86 9.93
C GLU A 131 17.05 -6.40 8.86
N LYS A 132 16.74 -6.22 7.57
CA LYS A 132 17.60 -6.70 6.47
C LYS A 132 18.77 -5.79 6.14
N TYR A 133 18.56 -4.47 6.22
CA TYR A 133 19.50 -3.50 5.63
C TYR A 133 20.07 -2.49 6.61
N PHE A 134 19.44 -2.26 7.77
CA PHE A 134 19.98 -1.34 8.77
C PHE A 134 20.73 -2.06 9.90
N GLY A 135 20.55 -3.40 10.03
CA GLY A 135 21.14 -4.21 11.10
C GLY A 135 20.33 -4.12 12.40
N GLU A 136 20.71 -4.95 13.36
CA GLU A 136 20.21 -4.78 14.73
C GLU A 136 20.87 -3.54 15.32
N GLU A 137 20.12 -2.70 16.01
CA GLU A 137 20.67 -1.58 16.77
C GLU A 137 21.58 -2.14 17.88
N GLU A 138 22.87 -2.33 17.57
CA GLU A 138 23.87 -2.62 18.59
C GLU A 138 24.05 -1.37 19.47
N GLY A 139 23.35 -1.39 20.60
CA GLY A 139 23.42 -0.38 21.63
C GLY A 139 22.55 0.83 21.32
N GLN A 140 21.27 0.76 21.67
CA GLN A 140 20.54 1.98 22.01
C GLN A 140 21.36 2.70 23.08
N GLN A 141 22.19 3.66 22.69
CA GLN A 141 22.59 4.72 23.59
C GLN A 141 21.30 5.29 24.16
N ASP A 142 21.28 5.59 25.45
CA ASP A 142 20.15 6.29 26.09
C ASP A 142 20.04 7.70 25.46
N VAL A 143 19.53 7.76 24.23
CA VAL A 143 19.29 9.02 23.50
C VAL A 143 18.18 9.75 24.25
N THR A 144 18.48 10.92 24.75
CA THR A 144 17.47 11.74 25.44
C THR A 144 16.38 12.20 24.46
N MET A 145 15.20 12.50 24.99
CA MET A 145 14.10 13.05 24.17
C MET A 145 14.53 14.34 23.46
N GLN A 146 15.37 15.15 24.09
CA GLN A 146 15.91 16.36 23.47
C GLN A 146 16.79 16.02 22.25
N GLU A 147 17.77 15.12 22.40
CA GLU A 147 18.67 14.72 21.31
C GLU A 147 17.91 14.11 20.13
N ARG A 148 16.94 13.21 20.40
CA ARG A 148 16.05 12.66 19.36
C ARG A 148 15.27 13.78 18.67
N THR A 149 14.80 14.77 19.41
CA THR A 149 14.03 15.90 18.85
C THR A 149 14.93 16.81 18.00
N GLU A 150 16.17 17.05 18.42
CA GLU A 150 17.14 17.82 17.64
C GLU A 150 17.44 17.13 16.30
N GLU A 151 17.65 15.81 16.32
CA GLU A 151 17.87 15.03 15.12
C GLU A 151 16.64 15.08 14.18
N LEU A 152 15.45 14.89 14.73
CA LEU A 152 14.21 15.00 13.98
C LEU A 152 13.99 16.39 13.37
N LEU A 153 14.43 17.46 14.06
CA LEU A 153 14.40 18.84 13.52
C LEU A 153 15.42 19.02 12.39
N ARG A 154 16.59 18.37 12.43
CA ARG A 154 17.55 18.39 11.31
C ARG A 154 16.96 17.71 10.09
N ILE A 155 16.40 16.51 10.26
CA ILE A 155 15.72 15.77 9.19
C ILE A 155 14.54 16.59 8.61
N TYR A 156 13.73 17.20 9.47
CA TYR A 156 12.67 18.09 9.03
C TYR A 156 13.20 19.24 8.18
N ASN A 157 14.31 19.88 8.60
CA ASN A 157 14.93 20.98 7.87
C ASN A 157 15.47 20.52 6.51
N ASP A 158 16.10 19.37 6.45
CA ASP A 158 16.56 18.79 5.18
C ASP A 158 15.39 18.54 4.23
N ILE A 159 14.35 17.87 4.68
CA ILE A 159 13.13 17.62 3.89
C ILE A 159 12.50 18.95 3.42
N VAL A 160 12.35 19.94 4.31
CA VAL A 160 11.76 21.24 3.97
C VAL A 160 12.65 22.00 2.98
N SER A 161 13.97 21.93 3.14
CA SER A 161 14.93 22.56 2.21
C SER A 161 14.77 22.01 0.80
N HIS A 162 14.75 20.68 0.66
CA HIS A 162 14.52 20.01 -0.61
C HIS A 162 13.14 20.30 -1.19
N CYS A 163 12.08 20.24 -0.38
CA CYS A 163 10.73 20.58 -0.83
C CYS A 163 10.66 22.03 -1.36
N ASN A 164 11.24 22.99 -0.61
CA ASN A 164 11.23 24.38 -1.01
C ASN A 164 12.01 24.61 -2.31
N ALA A 165 13.19 24.02 -2.47
CA ALA A 165 13.99 24.13 -3.68
C ALA A 165 13.29 23.49 -4.89
N LEU A 166 12.89 22.23 -4.76
CA LEU A 166 12.24 21.47 -5.85
C LEU A 166 10.91 22.10 -6.27
N SER A 167 10.15 22.67 -5.35
CA SER A 167 8.88 23.36 -5.70
C SER A 167 9.04 24.50 -6.71
N MET A 168 10.25 25.09 -6.78
CA MET A 168 10.59 26.16 -7.72
C MET A 168 11.12 25.63 -9.07
N GLU A 169 11.52 24.35 -9.13
CA GLU A 169 12.06 23.72 -10.34
C GLU A 169 10.99 22.95 -11.14
N ILE A 170 9.89 22.56 -10.48
CA ILE A 170 8.81 21.80 -11.08
C ILE A 170 8.07 22.62 -12.14
N GLU A 171 7.78 21.97 -13.28
CA GLU A 171 7.00 22.57 -14.36
C GLU A 171 5.57 22.87 -13.91
N ARG A 172 5.09 24.07 -14.26
CA ARG A 172 3.74 24.54 -13.93
C ARG A 172 3.08 25.14 -15.14
N ASP A 173 1.75 25.05 -15.16
CA ASP A 173 0.94 25.75 -16.14
C ASP A 173 0.71 27.22 -15.79
N ASP A 174 -0.02 27.94 -16.66
CA ASP A 174 -0.33 29.36 -16.48
C ASP A 174 -1.19 29.63 -15.22
N SER A 175 -1.82 28.62 -14.62
CA SER A 175 -2.57 28.74 -13.37
C SER A 175 -1.70 28.53 -12.13
N GLY A 176 -0.45 28.08 -12.31
CA GLY A 176 0.47 27.70 -11.24
C GLY A 176 0.32 26.23 -10.80
N ALA A 177 -0.57 25.47 -11.43
CA ALA A 177 -0.72 24.05 -11.14
C ALA A 177 0.46 23.24 -11.70
N VAL A 178 0.92 22.24 -10.93
CA VAL A 178 2.00 21.35 -11.37
C VAL A 178 1.58 20.53 -12.58
N VAL A 179 2.46 20.49 -13.58
CA VAL A 179 2.33 19.68 -14.78
C VAL A 179 3.46 18.64 -14.79
N TYR A 180 3.15 17.42 -15.23
CA TYR A 180 4.15 16.40 -15.46
C TYR A 180 4.10 15.95 -16.92
N SER A 181 5.11 16.36 -17.68
CA SER A 181 5.21 16.09 -19.11
C SER A 181 5.86 14.73 -19.45
N GLY A 182 6.29 13.98 -18.44
CA GLY A 182 7.00 12.70 -18.59
C GLY A 182 8.49 12.83 -18.26
N GLY A 183 9.15 11.68 -18.19
CA GLY A 183 10.59 11.57 -17.92
C GLY A 183 11.30 10.74 -18.98
N LEU A 184 12.54 10.35 -18.70
CA LEU A 184 13.32 9.42 -19.52
C LEU A 184 13.59 8.13 -18.73
N ASP A 185 13.64 6.99 -19.43
CA ASP A 185 14.12 5.72 -18.85
C ASP A 185 15.67 5.68 -18.85
N SER A 186 16.26 4.63 -18.29
CA SER A 186 17.70 4.43 -18.22
C SER A 186 18.40 4.31 -19.60
N LYS A 187 17.62 4.22 -20.69
CA LYS A 187 18.10 4.15 -22.07
C LYS A 187 17.86 5.46 -22.83
N GLY A 188 17.28 6.47 -22.16
CA GLY A 188 16.96 7.76 -22.76
C GLY A 188 15.65 7.78 -23.57
N ASN A 189 14.79 6.78 -23.45
CA ASN A 189 13.49 6.80 -24.10
C ASN A 189 12.48 7.58 -23.23
N ALA A 190 11.58 8.32 -23.88
CA ALA A 190 10.48 9.00 -23.18
C ALA A 190 9.56 7.97 -22.50
N VAL A 191 9.26 8.20 -21.23
CA VAL A 191 8.35 7.40 -20.41
C VAL A 191 7.41 8.32 -19.65
N ASP A 192 6.20 7.84 -19.38
CA ASP A 192 5.28 8.54 -18.50
C ASP A 192 5.60 8.26 -17.01
N MET A 193 4.82 8.84 -16.12
CA MET A 193 4.99 8.73 -14.67
C MET A 193 5.06 7.27 -14.19
N ALA A 194 4.17 6.39 -14.67
CA ALA A 194 4.18 4.98 -14.29
C ALA A 194 5.44 4.24 -14.78
N GLY A 195 5.93 4.57 -15.97
CA GLY A 195 7.21 4.04 -16.47
C GLY A 195 8.38 4.54 -15.64
N LYS A 196 8.37 5.80 -15.23
CA LYS A 196 9.39 6.39 -14.36
C LYS A 196 9.40 5.77 -12.97
N ALA A 197 8.22 5.51 -12.37
CA ALA A 197 8.11 4.81 -11.09
C ALA A 197 8.74 3.41 -11.15
N ILE A 198 8.49 2.65 -12.22
CA ILE A 198 9.16 1.35 -12.44
C ILE A 198 10.67 1.52 -12.51
N GLY A 199 11.15 2.54 -13.24
CA GLY A 199 12.59 2.83 -13.37
C GLY A 199 13.23 3.19 -12.03
N ALA A 200 12.57 4.00 -11.21
CA ALA A 200 13.00 4.38 -9.86
C ALA A 200 13.11 3.14 -8.94
N MET A 201 12.10 2.28 -8.90
CA MET A 201 12.13 1.04 -8.14
C MET A 201 13.20 0.07 -8.63
N GLN A 202 13.42 -0.05 -9.94
CA GLN A 202 14.49 -0.87 -10.50
C GLN A 202 15.88 -0.31 -10.18
N ASN A 203 16.03 1.01 -10.11
CA ASN A 203 17.28 1.63 -9.69
C ASN A 203 17.58 1.31 -8.22
N LEU A 204 16.60 1.49 -7.35
CA LEU A 204 16.70 1.15 -5.92
C LEU A 204 17.00 -0.35 -5.71
N GLY A 205 16.47 -1.22 -6.57
CA GLY A 205 16.75 -2.67 -6.56
C GLY A 205 18.22 -3.05 -6.79
N LYS A 206 19.06 -2.15 -7.29
CA LYS A 206 20.51 -2.39 -7.41
C LYS A 206 21.20 -2.38 -6.05
N SER A 207 20.68 -1.59 -5.09
CA SER A 207 21.20 -1.48 -3.73
C SER A 207 20.51 -2.47 -2.78
N TYR A 208 19.24 -2.77 -3.00
CA TYR A 208 18.40 -3.59 -2.12
C TYR A 208 17.87 -4.81 -2.88
N ALA A 209 18.51 -5.96 -2.72
CA ALA A 209 18.30 -7.16 -3.53
C ALA A 209 16.84 -7.66 -3.61
N GLN A 210 16.05 -7.52 -2.54
CA GLN A 210 14.62 -7.91 -2.57
C GLN A 210 13.80 -7.03 -3.53
N LEU A 211 14.23 -5.79 -3.76
CA LEU A 211 13.57 -4.86 -4.68
C LEU A 211 13.95 -5.11 -6.15
N ASP A 212 14.96 -5.93 -6.44
CA ASP A 212 15.31 -6.27 -7.83
C ASP A 212 14.26 -7.18 -8.46
N GLY A 213 13.92 -6.91 -9.71
CA GLY A 213 13.05 -7.76 -10.52
C GLY A 213 12.02 -7.04 -11.38
N TYR A 214 11.03 -7.80 -11.81
CA TYR A 214 9.95 -7.30 -12.64
C TYR A 214 8.90 -6.55 -11.82
N TYR A 215 8.46 -5.42 -12.34
CA TYR A 215 7.35 -4.62 -11.82
C TYR A 215 6.22 -4.54 -12.86
N PRO A 216 4.97 -4.85 -12.49
CA PRO A 216 3.81 -4.53 -13.32
C PRO A 216 3.65 -3.01 -13.38
N ARG A 217 3.08 -2.53 -14.48
CA ARG A 217 2.81 -1.10 -14.63
C ARG A 217 1.75 -0.64 -13.65
N PRO A 218 1.98 0.42 -12.83
CA PRO A 218 0.95 1.05 -12.03
C PRO A 218 -0.23 1.52 -12.87
N LYS A 219 -1.45 1.35 -12.37
CA LYS A 219 -2.69 1.63 -13.10
C LYS A 219 -3.57 2.62 -12.36
N ALA A 220 -4.08 3.60 -13.10
CA ALA A 220 -5.14 4.47 -12.61
C ALA A 220 -6.42 3.68 -12.35
N MET A 221 -7.06 3.93 -11.21
CA MET A 221 -8.33 3.29 -10.86
C MET A 221 -9.51 4.04 -11.46
N PHE A 222 -10.47 3.29 -12.00
CA PHE A 222 -11.71 3.84 -12.51
C PHE A 222 -12.59 4.41 -11.37
N PHE A 223 -12.60 3.75 -10.21
CA PHE A 223 -13.35 4.18 -9.02
C PHE A 223 -12.56 5.12 -8.11
N SER A 224 -11.70 6.00 -8.67
CA SER A 224 -10.89 6.95 -7.91
C SER A 224 -11.71 7.90 -7.03
N ASP A 225 -12.92 8.31 -7.46
CA ASP A 225 -13.83 9.11 -6.63
C ASP A 225 -14.17 8.39 -5.31
N PHE A 226 -14.42 7.08 -5.37
CA PHE A 226 -14.69 6.27 -4.18
C PHE A 226 -13.43 6.07 -3.31
N MET A 227 -12.26 5.94 -3.93
CA MET A 227 -11.00 5.92 -3.18
C MET A 227 -10.76 7.24 -2.42
N CYS A 228 -11.12 8.38 -3.02
CA CYS A 228 -11.03 9.66 -2.31
C CYS A 228 -11.90 9.67 -1.05
N GLN A 229 -13.11 9.10 -1.08
CA GLN A 229 -13.97 8.99 0.10
C GLN A 229 -13.38 8.09 1.20
N MET A 230 -12.46 7.19 0.87
CA MET A 230 -11.70 6.35 1.80
C MET A 230 -10.32 6.94 2.15
N TYR A 231 -10.01 8.16 1.71
CA TYR A 231 -8.68 8.78 1.81
C TYR A 231 -7.52 7.89 1.33
N MET A 232 -7.78 7.00 0.37
CA MET A 232 -6.80 6.07 -0.17
C MET A 232 -6.07 6.66 -1.39
N CYS A 233 -4.75 6.69 -1.32
CA CYS A 233 -3.89 7.11 -2.43
C CYS A 233 -3.69 6.01 -3.47
N GLY A 234 -3.50 4.77 -3.02
CA GLY A 234 -3.24 3.62 -3.87
C GLY A 234 -3.75 2.32 -3.26
N TYR A 235 -3.55 1.23 -3.98
CA TYR A 235 -3.96 -0.09 -3.53
C TYR A 235 -3.21 -1.21 -4.26
N TYR A 236 -2.39 -1.96 -3.53
CA TYR A 236 -1.88 -3.24 -3.97
C TYR A 236 -2.98 -4.30 -3.96
N PHE A 237 -3.27 -4.94 -5.09
CA PHE A 237 -4.30 -5.96 -5.17
C PHE A 237 -3.69 -7.37 -5.27
N PRO A 238 -3.68 -8.16 -4.19
CA PRO A 238 -2.98 -9.44 -4.12
C PRO A 238 -3.56 -10.52 -5.04
N PHE A 239 -4.81 -10.36 -5.50
CA PHE A 239 -5.48 -11.32 -6.39
C PHE A 239 -5.09 -11.16 -7.85
N SER A 240 -4.64 -9.98 -8.26
CA SER A 240 -4.19 -9.69 -9.61
C SER A 240 -2.71 -9.29 -9.68
N MET A 241 -2.02 -9.14 -8.55
CA MET A 241 -0.65 -8.64 -8.47
C MET A 241 -0.49 -7.28 -9.17
N GLU A 242 -1.44 -6.38 -8.93
CA GLU A 242 -1.46 -5.06 -9.51
C GLU A 242 -1.16 -3.98 -8.48
N ALA A 243 -0.38 -2.99 -8.89
CA ALA A 243 -0.22 -1.71 -8.22
C ALA A 243 -1.21 -0.72 -8.84
N ASN A 244 -2.10 -0.17 -8.05
CA ASN A 244 -3.15 0.74 -8.51
C ASN A 244 -3.05 2.05 -7.75
N TYR A 245 -3.35 3.17 -8.42
CA TYR A 245 -3.33 4.48 -7.80
C TYR A 245 -4.61 5.27 -8.06
N ASN A 246 -4.95 6.15 -7.14
CA ASN A 246 -6.04 7.09 -7.24
C ASN A 246 -5.68 8.18 -8.26
N ASP A 247 -6.42 8.25 -9.36
CA ASP A 247 -6.12 9.20 -10.43
C ASP A 247 -6.59 10.63 -10.14
N VAL A 248 -7.49 10.81 -9.17
CA VAL A 248 -8.04 12.12 -8.78
C VAL A 248 -7.15 12.86 -7.77
N MET A 249 -6.30 12.13 -7.03
CA MET A 249 -5.41 12.77 -6.06
C MET A 249 -4.43 13.76 -6.70
N GLY A 250 -3.92 14.68 -5.89
CA GLY A 250 -2.93 15.68 -6.32
C GLY A 250 -1.75 15.05 -7.06
N ILE A 251 -1.31 15.69 -8.14
CA ILE A 251 -0.31 15.13 -9.06
C ILE A 251 0.99 14.77 -8.34
N MET A 252 1.42 15.55 -7.34
CA MET A 252 2.64 15.31 -6.58
C MET A 252 2.51 14.17 -5.56
N LYS A 253 1.32 13.65 -5.33
CA LYS A 253 1.13 12.42 -4.55
C LYS A 253 1.37 11.15 -5.37
N LYS A 254 1.20 11.22 -6.70
CA LYS A 254 1.19 10.04 -7.58
C LYS A 254 2.55 9.33 -7.66
N PRO A 255 3.72 10.00 -7.84
CA PRO A 255 5.01 9.30 -7.94
C PRO A 255 5.33 8.43 -6.72
N ALA A 256 5.27 9.00 -5.51
CA ALA A 256 5.53 8.27 -4.28
C ALA A 256 4.49 7.15 -4.06
N THR A 257 3.21 7.41 -4.33
CA THR A 257 2.17 6.36 -4.25
C THR A 257 2.45 5.21 -5.21
N MET A 258 2.83 5.47 -6.46
CA MET A 258 3.17 4.40 -7.40
C MET A 258 4.35 3.56 -6.90
N CYS A 259 5.40 4.19 -6.37
CA CYS A 259 6.54 3.47 -5.79
C CYS A 259 6.13 2.66 -4.54
N HIS A 260 5.26 3.19 -3.70
CA HIS A 260 4.70 2.51 -2.53
C HIS A 260 3.95 1.22 -2.94
N GLU A 261 3.02 1.31 -3.90
CA GLU A 261 2.29 0.13 -4.39
C GLU A 261 3.22 -0.89 -5.06
N LEU A 262 4.30 -0.43 -5.69
CA LEU A 262 5.33 -1.30 -6.25
C LEU A 262 6.21 -1.95 -5.18
N ALA A 263 6.38 -1.33 -4.00
CA ALA A 263 7.06 -1.97 -2.86
C ALA A 263 6.27 -3.19 -2.36
N HIS A 264 4.95 -3.09 -2.28
CA HIS A 264 4.09 -4.25 -1.96
C HIS A 264 4.24 -5.40 -2.98
N ILE A 265 4.40 -5.09 -4.27
CA ILE A 265 4.68 -6.09 -5.32
C ILE A 265 6.01 -6.84 -5.07
N ARG A 266 6.91 -6.27 -4.29
CA ARG A 266 8.18 -6.90 -3.90
C ARG A 266 8.14 -7.56 -2.53
N GLY A 267 6.96 -7.64 -1.91
CA GLY A 267 6.73 -8.33 -0.65
C GLY A 267 7.04 -7.50 0.59
N TYR A 268 7.12 -6.19 0.47
CA TYR A 268 7.09 -5.28 1.61
C TYR A 268 5.65 -4.91 1.89
N ILE A 269 5.01 -5.61 2.82
CA ILE A 269 3.57 -5.48 3.08
C ILE A 269 3.26 -4.46 4.18
N TYR A 270 4.22 -4.11 5.03
CA TYR A 270 4.06 -3.09 6.05
C TYR A 270 4.05 -1.70 5.43
N GLU A 271 3.06 -0.90 5.82
CA GLU A 271 2.81 0.42 5.24
C GLU A 271 3.95 1.42 5.50
N ASP A 272 4.52 1.37 6.70
CA ASP A 272 5.70 2.17 7.08
C ASP A 272 6.90 1.86 6.20
N GLU A 273 7.16 0.58 5.92
CA GLU A 273 8.23 0.16 5.03
C GLU A 273 7.95 0.55 3.57
N ALA A 274 6.72 0.34 3.09
CA ALA A 274 6.35 0.72 1.75
C ALA A 274 6.45 2.25 1.53
N ASN A 275 6.06 3.05 2.54
CA ASN A 275 6.24 4.51 2.53
C ASN A 275 7.73 4.89 2.51
N PHE A 276 8.56 4.23 3.31
CA PHE A 276 10.00 4.49 3.34
C PHE A 276 10.69 4.09 2.03
N ILE A 277 10.36 2.92 1.47
CA ILE A 277 10.88 2.47 0.17
C ILE A 277 10.45 3.42 -0.95
N ALA A 278 9.21 3.91 -0.91
CA ALA A 278 8.72 4.90 -1.86
C ALA A 278 9.51 6.22 -1.76
N PHE A 279 9.78 6.69 -0.55
CA PHE A 279 10.66 7.84 -0.31
C PHE A 279 12.02 7.61 -0.95
N LEU A 280 12.71 6.51 -0.63
CA LEU A 280 14.03 6.21 -1.18
C LEU A 280 14.02 6.14 -2.72
N ALA A 281 13.07 5.41 -3.31
CA ALA A 281 12.97 5.27 -4.76
C ALA A 281 12.77 6.63 -5.45
N CYS A 282 12.01 7.52 -4.83
CA CYS A 282 11.74 8.84 -5.35
C CYS A 282 12.94 9.77 -5.21
N VAL A 283 13.58 9.85 -4.04
CA VAL A 283 14.69 10.79 -3.80
C VAL A 283 15.97 10.38 -4.54
N GLU A 284 16.17 9.08 -4.79
CA GLU A 284 17.28 8.57 -5.61
C GLU A 284 16.99 8.63 -7.12
N SER A 285 15.82 9.11 -7.54
CA SER A 285 15.48 9.30 -8.95
C SER A 285 16.25 10.50 -9.53
N ASP A 286 16.52 10.46 -10.83
CA ASP A 286 17.05 11.58 -11.63
C ASP A 286 15.95 12.57 -12.09
N ASP A 287 14.73 12.42 -11.61
CA ASP A 287 13.55 13.20 -12.01
C ASP A 287 13.09 14.09 -10.84
N ALA A 288 13.13 15.41 -11.06
CA ALA A 288 12.81 16.40 -10.02
C ALA A 288 11.38 16.24 -9.45
N ALA A 289 10.40 15.84 -10.27
CA ALA A 289 9.03 15.61 -9.80
C ALA A 289 8.95 14.38 -8.87
N PHE A 290 9.75 13.33 -9.16
CA PHE A 290 9.87 12.18 -8.26
C PHE A 290 10.57 12.56 -6.96
N GLN A 291 11.70 13.26 -7.02
CA GLN A 291 12.38 13.73 -5.81
C GLN A 291 11.45 14.58 -4.94
N TYR A 292 10.74 15.53 -5.55
CA TYR A 292 9.79 16.36 -4.84
C TYR A 292 8.67 15.56 -4.19
N SER A 293 8.05 14.62 -4.94
CA SER A 293 7.04 13.73 -4.42
C SER A 293 7.54 12.88 -3.24
N GLY A 294 8.78 12.39 -3.31
CA GLY A 294 9.42 11.64 -2.25
C GLY A 294 9.52 12.44 -0.95
N TYR A 295 10.09 13.64 -1.00
CA TYR A 295 10.18 14.52 0.17
C TYR A 295 8.80 14.92 0.70
N LEU A 296 7.83 15.24 -0.17
CA LEU A 296 6.46 15.56 0.24
C LEU A 296 5.77 14.38 0.94
N SER A 297 6.09 13.15 0.54
CA SER A 297 5.44 11.95 1.10
C SER A 297 5.75 11.75 2.58
N VAL A 298 6.94 12.15 3.03
CA VAL A 298 7.39 11.98 4.42
C VAL A 298 7.28 13.26 5.26
N LEU A 299 7.12 14.43 4.65
CA LEU A 299 7.05 15.72 5.33
C LEU A 299 5.99 15.75 6.44
N ASN A 300 4.78 15.25 6.16
CA ASN A 300 3.70 15.27 7.13
C ASN A 300 3.94 14.29 8.30
N TYR A 301 4.61 13.14 8.06
CA TYR A 301 4.94 12.20 9.12
C TYR A 301 5.92 12.81 10.12
N VAL A 302 7.00 13.43 9.62
CA VAL A 302 8.01 14.10 10.46
C VAL A 302 7.41 15.30 11.19
N ALA A 303 6.61 16.14 10.52
CA ALA A 303 5.92 17.26 11.14
C ALA A 303 4.96 16.83 12.25
N ASN A 304 4.21 15.73 12.04
CA ASN A 304 3.30 15.17 13.03
C ASN A 304 4.05 14.59 14.23
N ASP A 305 5.19 13.94 14.03
CA ASP A 305 6.00 13.39 15.13
C ASP A 305 6.58 14.52 16.00
N LEU A 306 7.11 15.58 15.39
CA LEU A 306 7.51 16.81 16.08
C LEU A 306 6.36 17.44 16.86
N TYR A 307 5.15 17.46 16.30
CA TYR A 307 3.96 17.97 16.99
C TYR A 307 3.59 17.11 18.19
N LYS A 308 3.63 15.79 18.09
CA LYS A 308 3.40 14.84 19.20
C LYS A 308 4.44 15.02 20.30
N THR A 309 5.72 15.13 19.93
CA THR A 309 6.81 15.40 20.88
C THR A 309 6.58 16.71 21.65
N ARG A 310 6.19 17.79 20.95
CA ARG A 310 5.84 19.06 21.58
C ARG A 310 4.70 18.96 22.59
N LEU A 311 3.74 18.06 22.37
CA LEU A 311 2.62 17.84 23.31
C LEU A 311 3.02 16.97 24.50
N ALA A 312 3.87 15.97 24.27
CA ALA A 312 4.28 15.00 25.27
C ALA A 312 5.39 15.54 26.20
N ASP A 313 6.36 16.25 25.63
CA ASP A 313 7.50 16.84 26.34
C ASP A 313 7.81 18.26 25.79
N PRO A 314 7.07 19.28 26.26
CA PRO A 314 7.24 20.66 25.78
C PRO A 314 8.62 21.25 26.12
N GLU A 315 9.27 20.83 27.23
CA GLU A 315 10.56 21.35 27.65
C GLU A 315 11.69 20.86 26.76
N SER A 316 11.78 19.55 26.53
CA SER A 316 12.73 18.97 25.58
C SER A 316 12.53 19.51 24.15
N TYR A 317 11.28 19.67 23.72
CA TYR A 317 10.98 20.29 22.42
C TYR A 317 11.44 21.73 22.33
N ALA A 318 11.22 22.54 23.38
CA ALA A 318 11.66 23.93 23.38
C ALA A 318 13.19 24.05 23.30
N SER A 319 13.91 23.25 24.12
CA SER A 319 15.37 23.18 24.12
C SER A 319 15.94 22.76 22.76
N ALA A 320 15.40 21.70 22.19
CA ALA A 320 15.80 21.22 20.86
C ALA A 320 15.57 22.29 19.77
N ARG A 321 14.45 23.02 19.84
CA ARG A 321 14.12 24.08 18.90
C ARG A 321 15.01 25.32 19.02
N GLU A 322 15.60 25.57 20.18
CA GLU A 322 16.63 26.61 20.36
C GLU A 322 17.94 26.18 19.70
N ALA A 323 18.31 24.90 19.79
CA ALA A 323 19.49 24.36 19.16
C ALA A 323 19.33 24.23 17.64
N VAL A 324 18.18 23.73 17.17
CA VAL A 324 17.87 23.52 15.75
C VAL A 324 16.59 24.27 15.39
N ARG A 325 16.75 25.41 14.74
CA ARG A 325 15.60 26.24 14.35
C ARG A 325 14.89 25.63 13.13
N PRO A 326 13.57 25.32 13.22
CA PRO A 326 12.84 24.74 12.09
C PRO A 326 12.69 25.72 10.94
N LEU A 327 12.91 25.25 9.72
CA LEU A 327 12.66 25.97 8.48
C LEU A 327 11.16 26.13 8.24
N GLN A 328 10.81 27.15 7.48
CA GLN A 328 9.43 27.38 7.06
C GLN A 328 9.16 26.71 5.72
N VAL A 329 8.07 25.98 5.65
CA VAL A 329 7.53 25.42 4.41
C VAL A 329 6.94 26.56 3.58
N LEU A 330 7.35 26.69 2.32
CA LEU A 330 6.80 27.67 1.39
C LEU A 330 5.30 27.44 1.15
N GLN A 331 4.58 28.50 0.83
CA GLN A 331 3.15 28.42 0.51
C GLN A 331 2.90 27.46 -0.67
N GLN A 332 3.73 27.52 -1.70
CA GLN A 332 3.66 26.64 -2.87
C GLN A 332 3.74 25.16 -2.49
N VAL A 333 4.66 24.78 -1.58
CA VAL A 333 4.79 23.41 -1.08
C VAL A 333 3.53 22.93 -0.37
N ARG A 334 2.87 23.83 0.38
CA ARG A 334 1.60 23.49 1.06
C ARG A 334 0.47 23.26 0.07
N GLU A 335 0.42 24.06 -0.99
CA GLU A 335 -0.56 23.93 -2.08
C GLU A 335 -0.35 22.64 -2.88
N ASP A 336 0.90 22.25 -3.12
CA ASP A 336 1.24 21.02 -3.82
C ASP A 336 1.01 19.76 -2.96
N ASN A 337 1.05 19.87 -1.63
CA ASN A 337 0.95 18.74 -0.68
C ASN A 337 -0.50 18.37 -0.31
N ILE A 338 -1.49 18.84 -1.04
CA ILE A 338 -2.89 18.50 -0.80
C ILE A 338 -3.21 17.09 -1.36
N PHE A 339 -4.14 16.40 -0.71
CA PHE A 339 -4.62 15.10 -1.21
C PHE A 339 -5.52 15.28 -2.43
N VAL A 340 -6.55 16.11 -2.30
CA VAL A 340 -7.54 16.40 -3.35
C VAL A 340 -7.92 17.87 -3.23
N THR A 341 -8.12 18.57 -4.35
CA THR A 341 -8.53 19.97 -4.34
C THR A 341 -9.95 20.15 -3.81
N GLU A 342 -10.27 21.34 -3.31
CA GLU A 342 -11.62 21.68 -2.83
C GLU A 342 -12.68 21.45 -3.92
N ALA A 343 -12.39 21.89 -5.14
CA ALA A 343 -13.29 21.70 -6.29
C ALA A 343 -13.55 20.21 -6.61
N GLU A 344 -12.52 19.37 -6.49
CA GLU A 344 -12.68 17.93 -6.67
C GLU A 344 -13.48 17.31 -5.50
N TRP A 345 -13.27 17.76 -4.26
CA TRP A 345 -14.07 17.32 -3.12
C TRP A 345 -15.55 17.69 -3.28
N GLU A 346 -15.86 18.90 -3.74
CA GLU A 346 -17.25 19.29 -4.05
C GLU A 346 -17.85 18.39 -5.12
N ARG A 347 -17.10 18.09 -6.19
CA ARG A 347 -17.53 17.19 -7.27
C ARG A 347 -17.79 15.76 -6.76
N ILE A 348 -16.89 15.21 -5.93
CA ILE A 348 -17.00 13.86 -5.36
C ILE A 348 -18.20 13.77 -4.44
N ASN A 349 -18.32 14.68 -3.47
CA ASN A 349 -19.40 14.69 -2.50
C ASN A 349 -20.76 14.95 -3.17
N GLY A 350 -20.81 15.75 -4.24
CA GLY A 350 -22.02 15.98 -5.00
C GLY A 350 -22.55 14.75 -5.78
N LYS A 351 -21.70 13.75 -6.03
CA LYS A 351 -22.05 12.48 -6.67
C LYS A 351 -22.17 11.31 -5.71
N ALA A 352 -21.71 11.47 -4.48
CA ALA A 352 -21.64 10.40 -3.50
C ALA A 352 -23.03 9.87 -3.15
N VAL A 353 -23.19 8.54 -3.18
CA VAL A 353 -24.44 7.85 -2.75
C VAL A 353 -24.44 7.64 -1.22
N VAL A 354 -23.26 7.48 -0.65
CA VAL A 354 -23.01 7.37 0.80
C VAL A 354 -22.08 8.50 1.17
N ASP A 355 -22.30 9.15 2.29
CA ASP A 355 -21.45 10.25 2.75
C ASP A 355 -20.02 9.79 3.04
N THR A 356 -19.07 10.69 2.84
CA THR A 356 -17.65 10.40 2.96
C THR A 356 -17.27 9.96 4.37
N GLU A 357 -17.85 10.55 5.43
CA GLU A 357 -17.56 10.19 6.81
C GLU A 357 -17.92 8.73 7.12
N THR A 358 -19.06 8.26 6.62
CA THR A 358 -19.50 6.86 6.75
C THR A 358 -18.57 5.91 5.98
N VAL A 359 -18.19 6.25 4.75
CA VAL A 359 -17.30 5.43 3.91
C VAL A 359 -15.93 5.30 4.56
N ASP A 360 -15.35 6.40 5.02
CA ASP A 360 -14.04 6.47 5.67
C ASP A 360 -14.02 5.65 6.97
N SER A 361 -14.98 5.85 7.85
CA SER A 361 -15.10 5.09 9.11
C SER A 361 -15.20 3.58 8.90
N VAL A 362 -15.92 3.13 7.88
CA VAL A 362 -16.00 1.70 7.53
C VAL A 362 -14.68 1.21 6.97
N SER A 363 -14.03 1.98 6.10
CA SER A 363 -12.71 1.68 5.53
C SER A 363 -11.66 1.51 6.61
N ASP A 364 -11.56 2.46 7.53
CA ASP A 364 -10.63 2.43 8.67
C ASP A 364 -10.84 1.21 9.56
N THR A 365 -12.09 0.90 9.88
CA THR A 365 -12.44 -0.26 10.71
C THR A 365 -12.00 -1.57 10.05
N LEU A 366 -12.22 -1.72 8.74
CA LEU A 366 -11.85 -2.92 8.00
C LEU A 366 -10.32 -3.04 7.85
N THR A 367 -9.64 -1.93 7.60
CA THR A 367 -8.18 -1.88 7.48
C THR A 367 -7.52 -2.23 8.81
N ASP A 368 -7.95 -1.61 9.90
CA ASP A 368 -7.42 -1.89 11.25
C ASP A 368 -7.63 -3.36 11.67
N ALA A 369 -8.83 -3.90 11.40
CA ALA A 369 -9.12 -5.31 11.65
C ALA A 369 -8.23 -6.24 10.81
N SER A 370 -7.99 -5.92 9.53
CA SER A 370 -7.11 -6.69 8.65
C SER A 370 -5.67 -6.69 9.13
N LEU A 371 -5.13 -5.53 9.51
CA LEU A 371 -3.78 -5.40 10.05
C LEU A 371 -3.59 -6.22 11.32
N LYS A 372 -4.52 -6.11 12.28
CA LYS A 372 -4.49 -6.88 13.53
C LYS A 372 -4.58 -8.39 13.32
N LEU A 373 -5.41 -8.85 12.36
CA LEU A 373 -5.50 -10.26 12.00
C LEU A 373 -4.20 -10.82 11.40
N ASN A 374 -3.39 -9.99 10.76
CA ASN A 374 -2.08 -10.35 10.22
C ASN A 374 -0.92 -10.14 11.20
N GLY A 375 -1.19 -9.81 12.46
CA GLY A 375 -0.18 -9.71 13.53
C GLY A 375 0.37 -8.30 13.74
N VAL A 376 -0.14 -7.28 13.06
CA VAL A 376 0.21 -5.88 13.30
C VAL A 376 -0.60 -5.39 14.50
N SER A 377 -0.05 -5.57 15.72
CA SER A 377 -0.75 -5.29 16.98
C SER A 377 -1.23 -3.84 17.10
N ASP A 378 -0.47 -2.90 16.54
CA ASP A 378 -0.75 -1.46 16.60
C ASP A 378 -1.79 -1.03 15.57
N GLY A 379 -2.17 -1.92 14.63
CA GLY A 379 -3.12 -1.62 13.56
C GLY A 379 -2.66 -0.42 12.72
N MET A 380 -3.54 0.54 12.48
CA MET A 380 -3.24 1.74 11.69
C MET A 380 -2.18 2.68 12.32
N ILE A 381 -1.87 2.54 13.62
CA ILE A 381 -0.82 3.35 14.28
C ILE A 381 0.56 3.01 13.70
N SER A 382 0.74 1.82 13.13
CA SER A 382 1.99 1.38 12.50
C SER A 382 2.48 2.32 11.38
N TYR A 383 1.60 3.04 10.71
CA TYR A 383 1.96 4.02 9.68
C TYR A 383 2.91 5.13 10.15
N ASN A 384 2.99 5.38 11.47
CA ASN A 384 3.89 6.39 12.02
C ASN A 384 5.35 5.91 12.16
N ARG A 385 5.61 4.59 12.02
CA ARG A 385 6.97 4.03 12.16
C ARG A 385 7.92 4.42 11.02
N VAL A 386 7.42 4.99 9.93
CA VAL A 386 8.26 5.53 8.86
C VAL A 386 9.27 6.56 9.37
N VAL A 387 8.96 7.30 10.46
CA VAL A 387 9.88 8.28 11.07
C VAL A 387 11.10 7.59 11.68
N GLU A 388 10.92 6.43 12.31
CA GLU A 388 12.04 5.65 12.86
C GLU A 388 12.96 5.13 11.72
N LEU A 389 12.38 4.70 10.61
CA LEU A 389 13.16 4.30 9.43
C LEU A 389 13.95 5.48 8.84
N LEU A 390 13.37 6.68 8.83
CA LEU A 390 14.07 7.89 8.41
C LEU A 390 15.23 8.22 9.38
N LEU A 391 15.02 8.19 10.69
CA LEU A 391 16.07 8.42 11.68
C LEU A 391 17.23 7.44 11.50
N GLN A 392 16.94 6.15 11.32
CA GLN A 392 17.96 5.13 11.08
C GLN A 392 18.74 5.38 9.77
N TRP A 393 18.05 5.72 8.70
CA TRP A 393 18.65 5.96 7.40
C TRP A 393 19.52 7.22 7.39
N TYR A 394 19.02 8.34 7.91
CA TYR A 394 19.78 9.58 8.02
C TYR A 394 20.99 9.40 8.94
N GLY A 395 20.85 8.68 10.07
CA GLY A 395 21.96 8.37 10.95
C GLY A 395 23.11 7.60 10.28
N GLN A 396 22.82 6.76 9.27
CA GLN A 396 23.83 6.05 8.47
C GLN A 396 24.50 6.93 7.41
N GLN A 397 23.86 8.01 6.96
CA GLN A 397 24.44 8.91 5.94
C GLN A 397 25.50 9.88 6.53
N GLY A 398 25.55 10.03 7.83
CA GLY A 398 26.44 10.99 8.50
C GLY A 398 25.82 12.39 8.63
N GLU A 399 26.62 13.41 9.03
CA GLU A 399 26.14 14.80 9.14
C GLU A 399 25.68 15.33 7.76
N TYR A 400 24.43 15.82 7.68
CA TYR A 400 23.80 16.54 6.56
C TYR A 400 23.55 18.00 6.90
#